data_8a9f2f322e76024cf5d46f5e9fb6c709
#
_entry.id   8a9f2f322e76024cf5d46f5e9fb6c709
#
_cell.length_a   1.000
_cell.length_b   1.000
_cell.length_c   1.000
_cell.angle_alpha   90.00
_cell.angle_beta   90.00
_cell.angle_gamma   90.00
#
_symmetry.space_group_name_H-M   'P 1'
#
loop_
_entity.id
_entity.type
_entity.pdbx_description
1 polymer ?
#
loop_
_entity_poly.entity_id
_entity_poly.type
_entity_poly.pdbx_seq_one_letter_code
_entity_poly.pdbx_strand_id
1 'polypeptide(L)'
;MQAIGENKFEIVVNCQYYRENRITLTLYRAPQDIPLELSSTLGSTSAQSLMTIRGTTIPGATITISTPYQNLDTSSLNATGDFSFQAQFNKIGTNTIIITAEKDGHSATLTKDVYYVPYSSTYTPKAWPMDATNYIEYLNNTAMRVARTQIYLCQGTIVEILSNKPQLALMDTDESEGGERLVLLENMSSDTWVVGERYRVYADAYGVYDGKPRLVGRYTYDPR
;
A
#
# COMPACT_ATOMS: atom_id res chain seq x y z
N MET A 1 -0.68 4.98 39.90
CA MET A 1 -0.91 5.72 38.63
C MET A 1 -2.39 5.98 38.50
N GLN A 2 -2.77 7.19 38.17
CA GLN A 2 -4.17 7.52 37.96
C GLN A 2 -4.59 7.01 36.57
N ALA A 3 -5.78 6.41 36.47
CA ALA A 3 -6.33 5.92 35.21
C ALA A 3 -6.68 7.07 34.25
N ILE A 4 -6.68 6.80 32.96
CA ILE A 4 -7.24 7.72 31.97
C ILE A 4 -8.76 7.76 32.16
N GLY A 5 -9.35 8.92 32.00
CA GLY A 5 -10.76 9.15 32.24
C GLY A 5 -11.03 9.71 33.61
N GLU A 6 -12.18 9.38 34.18
CA GLU A 6 -12.65 9.91 35.46
C GLU A 6 -11.91 9.29 36.64
N ASN A 7 -11.27 10.13 37.46
CA ASN A 7 -10.61 9.72 38.69
C ASN A 7 -11.32 10.38 39.85
N LYS A 8 -11.81 9.58 40.82
CA LYS A 8 -12.51 10.06 42.02
C LYS A 8 -11.60 9.95 43.23
N PHE A 9 -11.47 11.06 43.95
CA PHE A 9 -10.73 11.14 45.18
C PHE A 9 -11.69 11.52 46.30
N GLU A 10 -11.71 10.74 47.37
CA GLU A 10 -12.48 11.08 48.53
C GLU A 10 -11.56 11.83 49.53
N ILE A 11 -11.94 13.05 49.84
CA ILE A 11 -11.29 13.85 50.90
C ILE A 11 -12.14 13.75 52.14
N VAL A 12 -11.59 13.16 53.19
CA VAL A 12 -12.26 13.01 54.47
C VAL A 12 -11.67 14.02 55.46
N VAL A 13 -12.51 14.89 55.98
CA VAL A 13 -12.11 15.88 56.99
C VAL A 13 -12.70 15.45 58.33
N ASN A 14 -11.83 15.08 59.26
CA ASN A 14 -12.19 14.75 60.64
C ASN A 14 -11.67 15.85 61.59
N CYS A 15 -12.57 16.37 62.40
CA CYS A 15 -12.19 17.30 63.45
C CYS A 15 -12.82 16.84 64.76
N GLN A 16 -12.06 16.93 65.86
CA GLN A 16 -12.54 16.53 67.16
C GLN A 16 -13.79 17.36 67.54
N TYR A 17 -14.85 16.66 67.95
CA TYR A 17 -16.17 17.20 68.31
C TYR A 17 -17.05 17.68 67.14
N TYR A 18 -16.64 17.45 65.88
CA TYR A 18 -17.45 17.72 64.71
C TYR A 18 -17.74 16.44 63.94
N ARG A 19 -18.83 16.49 63.14
CA ARG A 19 -19.14 15.37 62.26
C ARG A 19 -18.10 15.28 61.12
N GLU A 20 -17.72 14.07 60.79
CA GLU A 20 -16.94 13.79 59.61
C GLU A 20 -17.60 14.38 58.35
N ASN A 21 -16.85 15.12 57.57
CA ASN A 21 -17.29 15.62 56.27
C ASN A 21 -16.47 14.93 55.15
N ARG A 22 -17.15 14.49 54.14
CA ARG A 22 -16.58 13.82 52.97
C ARG A 22 -16.87 14.63 51.72
N ILE A 23 -15.85 14.91 50.96
CA ILE A 23 -15.95 15.60 49.68
C ILE A 23 -15.34 14.69 48.62
N THR A 24 -16.10 14.39 47.56
CA THR A 24 -15.58 13.68 46.39
C THR A 24 -15.08 14.68 45.37
N LEU A 25 -13.80 14.63 45.08
CA LEU A 25 -13.18 15.38 44.00
C LEU A 25 -13.08 14.47 42.78
N THR A 26 -13.75 14.86 41.70
CA THR A 26 -13.67 14.17 40.44
C THR A 26 -12.74 14.91 39.49
N LEU A 27 -11.66 14.26 39.09
CA LEU A 27 -10.70 14.78 38.12
C LEU A 27 -10.75 13.90 36.85
N TYR A 28 -10.84 14.55 35.72
CA TYR A 28 -10.78 13.86 34.43
C TYR A 28 -9.36 13.96 33.84
N ARG A 29 -8.70 12.82 33.65
CA ARG A 29 -7.43 12.76 32.95
C ARG A 29 -7.71 12.49 31.46
N ALA A 30 -7.50 13.49 30.63
CA ALA A 30 -7.57 13.32 29.18
C ALA A 30 -6.52 12.31 28.69
N PRO A 31 -6.81 11.51 27.66
CA PRO A 31 -5.79 10.77 26.95
C PRO A 31 -4.71 11.74 26.46
N GLN A 32 -3.46 11.38 26.66
CA GLN A 32 -2.34 12.13 26.09
C GLN A 32 -1.92 11.42 24.82
N ASP A 33 -1.96 12.11 23.69
CA ASP A 33 -1.49 11.57 22.43
C ASP A 33 -0.01 11.18 22.54
N ILE A 34 0.32 10.00 22.03
CA ILE A 34 1.72 9.57 21.91
C ILE A 34 2.27 10.22 20.63
N PRO A 35 3.41 10.94 20.69
CA PRO A 35 4.07 11.38 19.47
C PRO A 35 4.50 10.16 18.65
N LEU A 36 4.18 10.16 17.37
CA LEU A 36 4.60 9.14 16.41
C LEU A 36 4.90 9.83 15.09
N GLU A 37 6.17 9.86 14.72
CA GLU A 37 6.62 10.56 13.53
C GLU A 37 7.53 9.66 12.69
N LEU A 38 7.43 9.76 11.37
CA LEU A 38 8.36 9.13 10.45
C LEU A 38 9.47 10.11 10.05
N SER A 39 10.64 9.58 9.75
CA SER A 39 11.74 10.37 9.21
C SER A 39 11.29 11.13 7.96
N SER A 40 11.58 12.42 7.89
CA SER A 40 11.26 13.31 6.76
C SER A 40 11.93 12.88 5.44
N THR A 41 12.97 12.05 5.52
CA THR A 41 13.67 11.50 4.34
C THR A 41 12.97 10.29 3.73
N LEU A 42 11.89 9.79 4.34
CA LEU A 42 11.16 8.65 3.84
C LEU A 42 10.38 9.00 2.57
N GLY A 43 10.82 8.49 1.43
CA GLY A 43 10.15 8.69 0.14
C GLY A 43 8.74 8.09 0.09
N SER A 44 7.93 8.56 -0.86
CA SER A 44 6.62 7.99 -1.20
C SER A 44 6.68 7.00 -2.36
N THR A 45 7.86 6.80 -2.95
CA THR A 45 8.09 5.89 -4.08
C THR A 45 9.30 5.01 -3.82
N SER A 46 9.29 3.79 -4.33
CA SER A 46 10.43 2.86 -4.28
C SER A 46 10.50 2.03 -5.56
N ALA A 47 11.72 1.81 -6.05
CA ALA A 47 12.01 0.80 -7.06
C ALA A 47 12.64 -0.47 -6.45
N GLN A 48 12.95 -0.44 -5.16
CA GLN A 48 13.44 -1.57 -4.38
C GLN A 48 12.28 -2.24 -3.66
N SER A 49 12.29 -3.57 -3.62
CA SER A 49 11.29 -4.36 -2.88
C SER A 49 11.43 -4.27 -1.37
N LEU A 50 12.54 -3.74 -0.89
CA LEU A 50 12.84 -3.49 0.53
C LEU A 50 13.09 -2.01 0.76
N MET A 51 12.47 -1.47 1.81
CA MET A 51 12.67 -0.08 2.25
C MET A 51 12.84 -0.05 3.77
N THR A 52 13.87 0.63 4.24
CA THR A 52 14.02 0.87 5.67
C THR A 52 13.12 2.03 6.09
N ILE A 53 12.17 1.75 6.96
CA ILE A 53 11.30 2.73 7.60
C ILE A 53 11.93 3.12 8.94
N ARG A 54 12.03 4.41 9.19
CA ARG A 54 12.56 4.96 10.44
C ARG A 54 11.60 5.99 10.99
N GLY A 55 11.51 6.06 12.31
CA GLY A 55 10.67 7.02 13.00
C GLY A 55 11.02 7.16 14.45
N THR A 56 10.29 8.03 15.12
CA THR A 56 10.45 8.33 16.53
C THR A 56 9.12 8.28 17.26
N THR A 57 9.17 7.86 18.51
CA THR A 57 8.05 7.91 19.46
C THR A 57 8.59 8.09 20.88
N ILE A 58 7.78 7.92 21.89
CA ILE A 58 8.25 8.02 23.29
C ILE A 58 9.03 6.75 23.69
N PRO A 59 10.09 6.88 24.50
CA PRO A 59 10.84 5.74 25.02
C PRO A 59 9.95 4.73 25.75
N GLY A 60 10.18 3.44 25.45
CA GLY A 60 9.45 2.32 26.05
C GLY A 60 8.04 2.10 25.49
N ALA A 61 7.67 2.75 24.38
CA ALA A 61 6.47 2.38 23.63
C ALA A 61 6.66 1.06 22.89
N THR A 62 5.57 0.32 22.70
CA THR A 62 5.51 -0.86 21.83
C THR A 62 5.10 -0.41 20.44
N ILE A 63 5.89 -0.78 19.43
CA ILE A 63 5.58 -0.50 18.02
C ILE A 63 5.02 -1.76 17.38
N THR A 64 3.86 -1.64 16.78
CA THR A 64 3.24 -2.67 15.95
C THR A 64 3.15 -2.18 14.51
N ILE A 65 3.52 -3.05 13.56
CA ILE A 65 3.48 -2.74 12.13
C ILE A 65 2.52 -3.70 11.46
N SER A 66 1.58 -3.15 10.71
CA SER A 66 0.61 -3.91 9.96
C SER A 66 0.57 -3.44 8.51
N THR A 67 0.49 -4.41 7.61
CA THR A 67 0.26 -4.15 6.18
C THR A 67 -0.69 -5.20 5.63
N PRO A 68 -1.70 -4.82 4.83
CA PRO A 68 -2.73 -5.76 4.38
C PRO A 68 -2.23 -6.85 3.43
N TYR A 69 -1.00 -6.74 2.88
CA TYR A 69 -0.51 -7.62 1.81
C TYR A 69 0.88 -8.19 2.03
N GLN A 70 1.45 -8.05 3.22
CA GLN A 70 2.83 -8.45 3.47
C GLN A 70 2.94 -9.31 4.71
N ASN A 71 3.72 -10.41 4.61
CA ASN A 71 4.31 -11.06 5.76
C ASN A 71 5.48 -10.17 6.25
N LEU A 72 5.17 -9.01 6.80
CA LEU A 72 6.13 -8.35 7.66
C LEU A 72 6.19 -9.16 8.94
N ASP A 73 7.39 -9.32 9.46
CA ASP A 73 7.55 -9.71 10.84
C ASP A 73 6.89 -8.61 11.69
N THR A 74 5.64 -8.87 12.09
CA THR A 74 4.81 -7.97 12.89
C THR A 74 5.20 -8.03 14.35
N SER A 75 6.41 -8.50 14.66
CA SER A 75 6.91 -8.44 16.02
C SER A 75 6.84 -7.00 16.52
N SER A 76 6.25 -6.83 17.70
CA SER A 76 6.25 -5.55 18.38
C SER A 76 7.69 -5.15 18.68
N LEU A 77 8.11 -4.00 18.18
CA LEU A 77 9.43 -3.45 18.47
C LEU A 77 9.35 -2.56 19.70
N ASN A 78 10.24 -2.79 20.66
CA ASN A 78 10.37 -1.87 21.81
C ASN A 78 11.10 -0.61 21.33
N ALA A 79 10.40 0.52 21.41
CA ALA A 79 11.00 1.80 21.04
C ALA A 79 11.84 2.36 22.17
N THR A 80 13.06 2.79 21.86
CA THR A 80 13.94 3.57 22.78
C THR A 80 13.86 5.08 22.50
N GLY A 81 12.78 5.52 21.82
CA GLY A 81 12.62 6.84 21.24
C GLY A 81 12.70 6.78 19.71
N ASP A 82 13.69 6.10 19.20
CA ASP A 82 13.83 5.84 17.76
C ASP A 82 13.46 4.39 17.46
N PHE A 83 12.83 4.15 16.30
CA PHE A 83 12.58 2.82 15.78
C PHE A 83 12.99 2.72 14.31
N SER A 84 13.32 1.49 13.88
CA SER A 84 13.66 1.18 12.49
C SER A 84 13.26 -0.25 12.17
N PHE A 85 12.65 -0.44 10.99
CA PHE A 85 12.33 -1.78 10.48
C PHE A 85 12.44 -1.81 8.96
N GLN A 86 12.47 -3.03 8.38
CA GLN A 86 12.45 -3.23 6.94
C GLN A 86 11.04 -3.56 6.48
N ALA A 87 10.47 -2.70 5.60
CA ALA A 87 9.26 -3.00 4.88
C ALA A 87 9.59 -3.73 3.58
N GLN A 88 8.87 -4.80 3.29
CA GLN A 88 8.98 -5.55 2.04
C GLN A 88 7.74 -5.31 1.19
N PHE A 89 7.92 -4.90 -0.06
CA PHE A 89 6.85 -4.67 -1.02
C PHE A 89 6.71 -5.88 -1.94
N ASN A 90 5.56 -6.55 -1.87
CA ASN A 90 5.24 -7.71 -2.72
C ASN A 90 4.25 -7.36 -3.83
N LYS A 91 3.58 -6.22 -3.71
CA LYS A 91 2.57 -5.76 -4.66
C LYS A 91 3.10 -4.55 -5.42
N ILE A 92 3.03 -4.60 -6.75
CA ILE A 92 3.34 -3.46 -7.60
C ILE A 92 2.22 -2.42 -7.47
N GLY A 93 2.59 -1.14 -7.36
CA GLY A 93 1.69 -0.04 -7.06
C GLY A 93 1.71 0.37 -5.58
N THR A 94 0.61 0.91 -5.08
CA THR A 94 0.53 1.44 -3.72
C THR A 94 0.54 0.32 -2.68
N ASN A 95 1.45 0.43 -1.72
CA ASN A 95 1.55 -0.39 -0.52
C ASN A 95 1.34 0.50 0.70
N THR A 96 0.34 0.18 1.50
CA THR A 96 0.01 0.93 2.72
C THR A 96 0.64 0.26 3.92
N ILE A 97 1.41 1.01 4.69
CA ILE A 97 2.03 0.58 5.93
C ILE A 97 1.33 1.30 7.07
N ILE A 98 0.85 0.56 8.06
CA ILE A 98 0.22 1.10 9.26
C ILE A 98 1.16 0.83 10.43
N ILE A 99 1.51 1.87 11.15
CA ILE A 99 2.40 1.83 12.30
C ILE A 99 1.62 2.33 13.50
N THR A 100 1.56 1.53 14.55
CA THR A 100 0.90 1.88 15.81
C THR A 100 1.91 1.87 16.95
N ALA A 101 1.96 2.93 17.70
CA ALA A 101 2.72 3.03 18.95
C ALA A 101 1.77 2.97 20.14
N GLU A 102 2.10 2.16 21.14
CA GLU A 102 1.29 2.01 22.35
C GLU A 102 2.15 2.10 23.61
N LYS A 103 1.67 2.84 24.61
CA LYS A 103 2.27 2.91 25.94
C LYS A 103 1.27 3.35 26.99
N ASP A 104 1.25 2.67 28.12
CA ASP A 104 0.43 3.01 29.31
C ASP A 104 -1.07 3.24 28.97
N GLY A 105 -1.62 2.48 28.01
CA GLY A 105 -3.00 2.59 27.55
C GLY A 105 -3.27 3.74 26.58
N HIS A 106 -2.23 4.43 26.11
CA HIS A 106 -2.30 5.42 25.04
C HIS A 106 -1.81 4.81 23.72
N SER A 107 -2.37 5.26 22.61
CA SER A 107 -1.94 4.80 21.30
C SER A 107 -1.92 5.94 20.28
N ALA A 108 -1.02 5.83 19.31
CA ALA A 108 -1.00 6.65 18.11
C ALA A 108 -0.85 5.74 16.90
N THR A 109 -1.51 6.07 15.81
CA THR A 109 -1.42 5.32 14.56
C THR A 109 -1.08 6.25 13.42
N LEU A 110 -0.13 5.82 12.58
CA LEU A 110 0.31 6.54 11.40
C LEU A 110 0.23 5.61 10.20
N THR A 111 -0.27 6.13 9.09
CA THR A 111 -0.37 5.41 7.82
C THR A 111 0.59 6.02 6.82
N LYS A 112 1.38 5.18 6.15
CA LYS A 112 2.31 5.57 5.09
C LYS A 112 2.04 4.78 3.84
N ASP A 113 1.74 5.47 2.75
CA ASP A 113 1.67 4.88 1.42
C ASP A 113 3.02 4.99 0.72
N VAL A 114 3.46 3.87 0.14
CA VAL A 114 4.64 3.79 -0.71
C VAL A 114 4.24 3.17 -2.04
N TYR A 115 4.49 3.90 -3.12
CA TYR A 115 4.27 3.44 -4.48
C TYR A 115 5.50 2.68 -4.98
N TYR A 116 5.36 1.35 -5.12
CA TYR A 116 6.44 0.45 -5.52
C TYR A 116 6.30 0.04 -6.98
N VAL A 117 7.33 0.31 -7.77
CA VAL A 117 7.49 -0.22 -9.13
C VAL A 117 8.95 -0.62 -9.32
N PRO A 118 9.27 -1.91 -9.52
CA PRO A 118 10.64 -2.36 -9.75
C PRO A 118 11.24 -1.69 -10.98
N TYR A 119 12.56 -1.53 -11.01
CA TYR A 119 13.25 -1.08 -12.23
C TYR A 119 12.93 -1.97 -13.43
N SER A 120 12.94 -1.40 -14.64
CA SER A 120 12.66 -2.12 -15.87
C SER A 120 13.53 -3.38 -16.03
N SER A 121 14.80 -3.29 -15.67
CA SER A 121 15.74 -4.43 -15.69
C SER A 121 15.35 -5.60 -14.80
N THR A 122 14.56 -5.36 -13.76
CA THR A 122 14.03 -6.39 -12.85
C THR A 122 12.61 -6.80 -13.21
N TYR A 123 11.85 -5.90 -13.81
CA TYR A 123 10.44 -6.04 -14.13
C TYR A 123 10.24 -6.82 -15.44
N THR A 124 10.87 -6.37 -16.53
CA THR A 124 10.62 -6.90 -17.87
C THR A 124 11.01 -8.37 -18.06
N PRO A 125 12.10 -8.91 -17.43
CA PRO A 125 12.45 -10.33 -17.59
C PRO A 125 11.44 -11.30 -16.95
N LYS A 126 10.54 -10.81 -16.10
CA LYS A 126 9.52 -11.62 -15.41
C LYS A 126 8.19 -11.68 -16.15
N ALA A 127 8.10 -10.99 -17.29
CA ALA A 127 6.85 -10.88 -18.02
C ALA A 127 6.55 -12.16 -18.82
N TRP A 128 5.32 -12.63 -18.71
CA TRP A 128 4.77 -13.68 -19.54
C TRP A 128 4.14 -13.06 -20.80
N PRO A 129 4.26 -13.67 -21.99
CA PRO A 129 3.60 -13.15 -23.17
C PRO A 129 2.08 -13.20 -22.99
N MET A 130 1.36 -12.18 -23.43
CA MET A 130 -0.10 -12.18 -23.48
C MET A 130 -0.59 -12.88 -24.75
N ASP A 131 -0.22 -14.16 -24.89
CA ASP A 131 -0.68 -15.03 -25.96
C ASP A 131 -2.09 -15.59 -25.69
N ALA A 132 -2.60 -16.42 -26.59
CA ALA A 132 -3.94 -17.00 -26.46
C ALA A 132 -4.11 -17.81 -25.16
N THR A 133 -3.08 -18.57 -24.77
CA THR A 133 -3.12 -19.41 -23.57
C THR A 133 -3.15 -18.57 -22.32
N ASN A 134 -2.22 -17.62 -22.18
CA ASN A 134 -2.13 -16.74 -21.03
C ASN A 134 -3.33 -15.78 -20.92
N TYR A 135 -3.92 -15.39 -22.03
CA TYR A 135 -5.14 -14.59 -22.05
C TYR A 135 -6.33 -15.33 -21.42
N ILE A 136 -6.54 -16.59 -21.81
CA ILE A 136 -7.61 -17.43 -21.24
C ILE A 136 -7.33 -17.75 -19.78
N GLU A 137 -6.09 -18.07 -19.43
CA GLU A 137 -5.69 -18.33 -18.05
C GLU A 137 -5.89 -17.10 -17.17
N TYR A 138 -5.54 -15.92 -17.65
CA TYR A 138 -5.77 -14.66 -16.94
C TYR A 138 -7.26 -14.47 -16.59
N LEU A 139 -8.16 -14.70 -17.55
CA LEU A 139 -9.60 -14.55 -17.35
C LEU A 139 -10.16 -15.56 -16.35
N ASN A 140 -9.59 -16.75 -16.29
CA ASN A 140 -10.06 -17.84 -15.43
C ASN A 140 -9.43 -17.84 -14.03
N ASN A 141 -8.29 -17.17 -13.82
CA ASN A 141 -7.55 -17.20 -12.58
C ASN A 141 -7.71 -15.92 -11.75
N THR A 142 -8.66 -15.92 -10.84
CA THR A 142 -8.92 -14.77 -9.94
C THR A 142 -7.72 -14.45 -9.04
N ALA A 143 -6.97 -15.45 -8.59
CA ALA A 143 -5.85 -15.24 -7.68
C ALA A 143 -4.72 -14.44 -8.36
N MET A 144 -4.40 -14.72 -9.61
CA MET A 144 -3.40 -13.95 -10.38
C MET A 144 -3.79 -12.47 -10.53
N ARG A 145 -5.07 -12.20 -10.79
CA ARG A 145 -5.60 -10.85 -10.97
C ARG A 145 -5.57 -10.01 -9.70
N VAL A 146 -5.85 -10.65 -8.56
CA VAL A 146 -5.90 -9.97 -7.25
C VAL A 146 -4.50 -9.73 -6.68
N ALA A 147 -3.58 -10.66 -6.89
CA ALA A 147 -2.23 -10.60 -6.33
C ALA A 147 -1.40 -9.42 -6.88
N ARG A 148 -1.70 -8.95 -8.10
CA ARG A 148 -0.97 -7.87 -8.80
C ARG A 148 0.55 -8.07 -8.80
N THR A 149 0.97 -9.32 -8.90
CA THR A 149 2.38 -9.71 -8.92
C THR A 149 2.79 -10.27 -10.27
N GLN A 150 1.82 -10.78 -11.05
CA GLN A 150 2.10 -11.31 -12.37
C GLN A 150 2.23 -10.18 -13.38
N ILE A 151 3.31 -10.24 -14.14
CA ILE A 151 3.65 -9.27 -15.19
C ILE A 151 3.43 -9.93 -16.54
N TYR A 152 2.88 -9.16 -17.47
CA TYR A 152 2.64 -9.59 -18.85
C TYR A 152 3.34 -8.68 -19.84
N LEU A 153 3.79 -9.27 -20.94
CA LEU A 153 4.19 -8.57 -22.15
C LEU A 153 3.01 -8.57 -23.11
N CYS A 154 2.36 -7.43 -23.27
CA CYS A 154 1.35 -7.19 -24.30
C CYS A 154 2.06 -6.58 -25.52
N GLN A 155 2.04 -7.29 -26.62
CA GLN A 155 2.56 -6.81 -27.90
C GLN A 155 1.41 -6.78 -28.90
N GLY A 156 1.18 -5.63 -29.52
CA GLY A 156 0.04 -5.46 -30.41
C GLY A 156 -0.20 -4.02 -30.82
N THR A 157 -1.34 -3.78 -31.44
CA THR A 157 -1.75 -2.47 -31.94
C THR A 157 -2.76 -1.83 -31.02
N ILE A 158 -2.62 -0.54 -30.73
CA ILE A 158 -3.65 0.22 -30.02
C ILE A 158 -4.82 0.45 -30.97
N VAL A 159 -5.98 -0.11 -30.64
CA VAL A 159 -7.18 -0.01 -31.47
C VAL A 159 -8.13 1.09 -31.03
N GLU A 160 -8.09 1.47 -29.76
CA GLU A 160 -8.96 2.51 -29.20
C GLU A 160 -8.33 3.17 -27.98
N ILE A 161 -8.56 4.48 -27.81
CA ILE A 161 -8.26 5.23 -26.59
C ILE A 161 -9.59 5.58 -25.90
N LEU A 162 -9.85 4.97 -24.74
CA LEU A 162 -11.09 5.17 -23.97
C LEU A 162 -11.03 6.40 -23.07
N SER A 163 -9.84 6.78 -22.62
CA SER A 163 -9.60 7.94 -21.75
C SER A 163 -8.18 8.45 -21.93
N ASN A 164 -7.97 9.75 -21.71
CA ASN A 164 -6.65 10.38 -21.79
C ASN A 164 -6.05 10.75 -20.40
N LYS A 165 -6.83 10.65 -19.31
CA LYS A 165 -6.35 11.00 -17.95
C LYS A 165 -7.01 10.12 -16.89
N PRO A 166 -6.38 9.03 -16.44
CA PRO A 166 -5.21 8.39 -17.05
C PRO A 166 -5.52 7.90 -18.47
N GLN A 167 -4.50 7.71 -19.30
CA GLN A 167 -4.71 7.14 -20.61
C GLN A 167 -5.12 5.67 -20.45
N LEU A 168 -6.32 5.34 -20.91
CA LEU A 168 -6.84 3.98 -20.99
C LEU A 168 -6.99 3.61 -22.48
N ALA A 169 -6.42 2.48 -22.86
CA ALA A 169 -6.41 2.04 -24.24
C ALA A 169 -6.79 0.57 -24.35
N LEU A 170 -7.48 0.22 -25.44
CA LEU A 170 -7.60 -1.15 -25.90
C LEU A 170 -6.46 -1.47 -26.87
N MET A 171 -5.74 -2.53 -26.56
CA MET A 171 -4.69 -3.10 -27.42
C MET A 171 -5.17 -4.45 -27.94
N ASP A 172 -5.11 -4.64 -29.26
CA ASP A 172 -5.24 -5.96 -29.85
C ASP A 172 -3.89 -6.67 -29.85
N THR A 173 -3.83 -7.80 -29.17
CA THR A 173 -2.63 -8.66 -29.07
C THR A 173 -2.70 -9.88 -29.97
N ASP A 174 -3.74 -10.02 -30.78
CA ASP A 174 -3.83 -11.05 -31.81
C ASP A 174 -3.34 -10.50 -33.16
N GLU A 175 -2.23 -11.05 -33.65
CA GLU A 175 -1.64 -10.65 -34.91
C GLU A 175 -2.11 -11.54 -36.08
N SER A 176 -3.03 -12.48 -35.84
CA SER A 176 -3.60 -13.34 -36.90
C SER A 176 -4.65 -12.59 -37.69
N GLU A 177 -4.75 -12.90 -38.98
CA GLU A 177 -5.76 -12.29 -39.83
C GLU A 177 -7.18 -12.65 -39.36
N GLY A 178 -7.96 -11.62 -38.99
CA GLY A 178 -9.32 -11.77 -38.47
C GLY A 178 -9.43 -12.23 -37.03
N GLY A 179 -8.32 -12.33 -36.31
CA GLY A 179 -8.29 -12.54 -34.85
C GLY A 179 -8.52 -11.24 -34.12
N GLU A 180 -9.04 -11.36 -32.91
CA GLU A 180 -9.16 -10.24 -31.97
C GLU A 180 -8.90 -10.73 -30.56
N ARG A 181 -7.89 -10.15 -29.91
CA ARG A 181 -7.57 -10.44 -28.49
C ARG A 181 -7.30 -9.14 -27.76
N LEU A 182 -8.37 -8.53 -27.27
CA LEU A 182 -8.32 -7.21 -26.67
C LEU A 182 -7.91 -7.26 -25.20
N VAL A 183 -6.94 -6.44 -24.84
CA VAL A 183 -6.57 -6.14 -23.46
C VAL A 183 -6.80 -4.66 -23.16
N LEU A 184 -7.35 -4.36 -21.98
CA LEU A 184 -7.45 -2.98 -21.50
C LEU A 184 -6.18 -2.63 -20.75
N LEU A 185 -5.48 -1.60 -21.21
CA LEU A 185 -4.25 -1.09 -20.62
C LEU A 185 -4.48 0.29 -20.01
N GLU A 186 -4.06 0.46 -18.77
CA GLU A 186 -3.91 1.78 -18.13
C GLU A 186 -2.46 2.22 -18.25
N ASN A 187 -2.21 3.34 -18.89
CA ASN A 187 -0.86 3.83 -19.15
C ASN A 187 -0.28 4.57 -17.92
N MET A 188 0.71 3.96 -17.31
CA MET A 188 1.53 4.55 -16.24
C MET A 188 3.00 4.65 -16.67
N SER A 189 3.30 4.47 -17.96
CA SER A 189 4.60 4.73 -18.55
C SER A 189 4.79 6.22 -18.88
N SER A 190 5.98 6.59 -19.34
CA SER A 190 6.28 7.95 -19.79
C SER A 190 5.80 8.25 -21.20
N ASP A 191 5.42 7.22 -21.95
CA ASP A 191 5.07 7.32 -23.36
C ASP A 191 3.56 7.55 -23.55
N THR A 192 3.19 8.20 -24.63
CA THR A 192 1.79 8.37 -25.03
C THR A 192 1.47 7.40 -26.15
N TRP A 193 0.43 6.60 -25.98
CA TRP A 193 0.00 5.67 -27.03
C TRP A 193 -0.92 6.34 -28.04
N VAL A 194 -0.80 5.91 -29.28
CA VAL A 194 -1.56 6.44 -30.42
C VAL A 194 -2.34 5.30 -31.08
N VAL A 195 -3.59 5.56 -31.47
CA VAL A 195 -4.43 4.59 -32.19
C VAL A 195 -3.80 4.26 -33.55
N GLY A 196 -3.76 2.99 -33.88
CA GLY A 196 -3.14 2.45 -35.08
C GLY A 196 -1.65 2.14 -34.95
N GLU A 197 -1.00 2.64 -33.92
CA GLU A 197 0.40 2.36 -33.66
C GLU A 197 0.60 1.08 -32.83
N ARG A 198 1.74 0.43 -33.05
CA ARG A 198 2.11 -0.83 -32.42
C ARG A 198 3.10 -0.61 -31.30
N TYR A 199 2.89 -1.30 -30.16
CA TYR A 199 3.75 -1.18 -28.98
C TYR A 199 4.03 -2.54 -28.35
N ARG A 200 5.11 -2.59 -27.55
CA ARG A 200 5.39 -3.62 -26.55
C ARG A 200 5.21 -3.00 -25.18
N VAL A 201 4.18 -3.42 -24.48
CA VAL A 201 3.84 -2.89 -23.15
C VAL A 201 4.05 -3.98 -22.11
N TYR A 202 4.90 -3.69 -21.13
CA TYR A 202 5.07 -4.54 -19.95
C TYR A 202 4.13 -4.02 -18.87
N ALA A 203 3.20 -4.88 -18.45
CA ALA A 203 2.10 -4.48 -17.58
C ALA A 203 1.85 -5.50 -16.46
N ASP A 204 1.47 -5.03 -15.29
CA ASP A 204 1.05 -5.90 -14.19
C ASP A 204 -0.48 -6.11 -14.19
N ALA A 205 -0.87 -7.29 -13.72
CA ALA A 205 -2.27 -7.67 -13.60
C ALA A 205 -3.04 -6.72 -12.68
N TYR A 206 -4.24 -6.30 -13.09
CA TYR A 206 -5.10 -5.43 -12.29
C TYR A 206 -6.49 -6.02 -12.04
N GLY A 207 -7.08 -6.67 -13.02
CA GLY A 207 -8.43 -7.22 -12.94
C GLY A 207 -9.00 -7.55 -14.31
N VAL A 208 -10.31 -7.49 -14.43
CA VAL A 208 -11.04 -7.70 -15.69
C VAL A 208 -11.99 -6.52 -15.90
N TYR A 209 -12.12 -6.07 -17.10
CA TYR A 209 -13.04 -5.04 -17.52
C TYR A 209 -13.78 -5.49 -18.79
N ASP A 210 -15.09 -5.55 -18.75
CA ASP A 210 -15.95 -5.96 -19.85
C ASP A 210 -15.46 -7.26 -20.53
N GLY A 211 -15.19 -8.29 -19.70
CA GLY A 211 -14.71 -9.59 -20.17
C GLY A 211 -13.27 -9.63 -20.70
N LYS A 212 -12.54 -8.53 -20.66
CA LYS A 212 -11.15 -8.39 -21.13
C LYS A 212 -10.16 -8.29 -19.97
N PRO A 213 -8.93 -8.82 -20.08
CA PRO A 213 -7.88 -8.55 -19.12
C PRO A 213 -7.67 -7.04 -18.97
N ARG A 214 -7.63 -6.57 -17.71
CA ARG A 214 -7.23 -5.20 -17.38
C ARG A 214 -5.86 -5.21 -16.71
N LEU A 215 -4.93 -4.46 -17.30
CA LEU A 215 -3.53 -4.41 -16.88
C LEU A 215 -3.08 -2.97 -16.71
N VAL A 216 -2.03 -2.76 -15.92
CA VAL A 216 -1.39 -1.45 -15.75
C VAL A 216 -0.02 -1.46 -16.41
N GLY A 217 0.11 -0.75 -17.53
CA GLY A 217 1.34 -0.61 -18.30
C GLY A 217 2.35 0.25 -17.57
N ARG A 218 3.54 -0.32 -17.29
CA ARG A 218 4.61 0.36 -16.58
C ARG A 218 5.74 0.80 -17.48
N TYR A 219 6.03 -0.01 -18.49
CA TYR A 219 7.10 0.24 -19.45
C TYR A 219 6.60 -0.02 -20.84
N THR A 220 6.86 0.93 -21.73
CA THR A 220 6.49 0.86 -23.14
C THR A 220 7.77 0.91 -23.97
N TYR A 221 7.78 0.15 -25.07
CA TYR A 221 8.85 0.13 -26.05
C TYR A 221 8.26 0.01 -27.45
N ASP A 222 8.96 0.59 -28.41
CA ASP A 222 8.64 0.39 -29.81
C ASP A 222 8.75 -1.11 -30.19
N PRO A 223 7.90 -1.61 -31.08
CA PRO A 223 8.06 -2.95 -31.61
C PRO A 223 9.37 -3.06 -32.40
N ARG A 224 10.17 -4.05 -32.08
CA ARG A 224 11.34 -4.42 -32.92
C ARG A 224 10.97 -5.56 -33.83
#